data_eec0e780f6c7995112b509b7c430bb99
#
_entry.id   eec0e780f6c7995112b509b7c430bb99
#
_cell.length_a   1.000
_cell.length_b   1.000
_cell.length_c   1.000
_cell.angle_alpha   90.00
_cell.angle_beta   90.00
_cell.angle_gamma   90.00
#
_symmetry.space_group_name_H-M   'P 1'
#
loop_
_entity.id
_entity.type
_entity.pdbx_description
1 polymer ?
#
loop_
_entity_poly.entity_id
_entity_poly.type
_entity_poly.pdbx_seq_one_letter_code
_entity_poly.pdbx_strand_id
1 'polypeptide(L)' 'ISVAEEMRRQGIGDFMMDILLKRMKLFDLKTALLEVRRSNKLAHDFYRKNGFQELSVRKDYYQTKNGREDAIIMHLEVA' A
#
# COMPACT_ATOMS: atom_id res chain seq x y z
N ILE A 1 10.12 1.23 -2.91
CA ILE A 1 9.17 1.00 -4.01
C ILE A 1 7.74 1.30 -3.57
N SER A 2 6.97 1.92 -4.42
CA SER A 2 5.55 2.23 -4.19
C SER A 2 4.69 1.37 -5.10
N VAL A 3 3.65 0.76 -4.53
CA VAL A 3 2.79 -0.16 -5.25
C VAL A 3 1.34 0.32 -5.33
N ALA A 4 1.06 1.52 -4.84
CA ALA A 4 -0.32 1.99 -4.69
C ALA A 4 -1.10 2.00 -5.99
N GLU A 5 -0.50 2.46 -7.08
CA GLU A 5 -1.18 2.53 -8.36
C GLU A 5 -1.41 1.15 -8.97
N GLU A 6 -0.44 0.26 -8.85
CA GLU A 6 -0.54 -1.09 -9.38
C GLU A 6 -1.64 -1.89 -8.71
N MET A 7 -1.84 -1.63 -7.41
CA MET A 7 -2.79 -2.39 -6.61
C MET A 7 -4.22 -1.87 -6.69
N ARG A 8 -4.47 -0.79 -7.42
CA ARG A 8 -5.82 -0.24 -7.57
C ARG A 8 -6.74 -1.08 -8.44
N ARG A 9 -6.18 -1.91 -9.31
CA ARG A 9 -6.98 -2.74 -10.20
C ARG A 9 -7.50 -3.95 -9.44
N GLN A 10 -8.81 -4.00 -9.28
CA GLN A 10 -9.47 -5.09 -8.58
C GLN A 10 -9.37 -6.39 -9.37
N GLY A 11 -9.37 -7.49 -8.66
CA GLY A 11 -9.34 -8.82 -9.25
C GLY A 11 -7.95 -9.32 -9.58
N ILE A 12 -6.95 -8.45 -9.59
CA ILE A 12 -5.58 -8.84 -9.86
C ILE A 12 -4.65 -8.53 -8.70
N GLY A 13 -5.22 -8.12 -7.55
CA GLY A 13 -4.45 -7.71 -6.40
C GLY A 13 -3.47 -8.77 -5.90
N ASP A 14 -3.94 -10.00 -5.70
CA ASP A 14 -3.09 -11.09 -5.22
C ASP A 14 -1.97 -11.40 -6.22
N PHE A 15 -2.30 -11.39 -7.50
CA PHE A 15 -1.33 -11.62 -8.57
C PHE A 15 -0.26 -10.53 -8.60
N MET A 16 -0.68 -9.27 -8.48
CA MET A 16 0.26 -8.15 -8.46
C MET A 16 1.14 -8.18 -7.22
N MET A 17 0.60 -8.58 -6.08
CA MET A 17 1.38 -8.72 -4.86
C MET A 17 2.46 -9.79 -5.03
N ASP A 18 2.13 -10.90 -5.65
CA ASP A 18 3.08 -11.98 -5.91
C ASP A 18 4.21 -11.49 -6.82
N ILE A 19 3.87 -10.76 -7.88
CA ILE A 19 4.86 -10.17 -8.79
C ILE A 19 5.76 -9.19 -8.03
N LEU A 20 5.16 -8.34 -7.20
CA LEU A 20 5.92 -7.38 -6.42
C LEU A 20 6.95 -8.07 -5.54
N LEU A 21 6.54 -9.09 -4.80
CA LEU A 21 7.43 -9.81 -3.90
C LEU A 21 8.57 -10.48 -4.67
N LYS A 22 8.28 -11.04 -5.84
CA LYS A 22 9.29 -11.64 -6.69
C LYS A 22 10.29 -10.60 -7.20
N ARG A 23 9.81 -9.43 -7.60
CA ARG A 23 10.69 -8.36 -8.07
C ARG A 23 11.55 -7.82 -6.94
N MET A 24 10.98 -7.66 -5.74
CA MET A 24 11.75 -7.22 -4.59
C MET A 24 12.91 -8.18 -4.31
N LYS A 25 12.65 -9.46 -4.37
CA LYS A 25 13.66 -10.47 -4.15
C LYS A 25 14.73 -10.43 -5.24
N LEU A 26 14.30 -10.33 -6.50
CA LEU A 26 15.21 -10.30 -7.65
C LEU A 26 16.17 -9.12 -7.60
N PHE A 27 15.68 -7.94 -7.22
CA PHE A 27 16.46 -6.71 -7.17
C PHE A 27 17.03 -6.40 -5.78
N ASP A 28 16.91 -7.35 -4.86
CA ASP A 28 17.41 -7.20 -3.49
C ASP A 28 16.82 -5.97 -2.78
N LEU A 29 15.55 -5.70 -3.03
CA LEU A 29 14.83 -4.63 -2.35
C LEU A 29 14.26 -5.17 -1.05
N LYS A 30 14.44 -4.41 0.04
CA LYS A 30 14.05 -4.86 1.38
C LYS A 30 12.75 -4.26 1.85
N THR A 31 12.34 -3.14 1.31
CA THR A 31 11.18 -2.40 1.78
C THR A 31 10.31 -1.93 0.64
N ALA A 32 9.01 -2.14 0.76
CA ALA A 32 8.01 -1.55 -0.12
C ALA A 32 7.17 -0.57 0.68
N LEU A 33 6.88 0.58 0.10
CA LEU A 33 6.06 1.63 0.72
C LEU A 33 4.87 1.91 -0.15
N LEU A 34 3.73 2.19 0.49
CA LEU A 34 2.53 2.62 -0.22
C LEU A 34 1.73 3.59 0.63
N GLU A 35 0.82 4.31 0.00
CA GLU A 35 -0.09 5.21 0.66
C GLU A 35 -1.52 4.72 0.43
N VAL A 36 -2.33 4.75 1.48
CA VAL A 36 -3.73 4.35 1.45
C VAL A 36 -4.57 5.47 2.04
N ARG A 37 -5.66 5.85 1.36
CA ARG A 37 -6.61 6.78 1.95
C ARG A 37 -7.25 6.14 3.18
N ARG A 38 -7.42 6.93 4.23
CA ARG A 38 -8.00 6.44 5.47
C ARG A 38 -9.37 5.81 5.25
N SER A 39 -10.15 6.34 4.35
CA SER A 39 -11.49 5.84 4.04
C SER A 39 -11.48 4.53 3.24
N ASN A 40 -10.36 4.16 2.65
CA ASN A 40 -10.28 2.97 1.81
C ASN A 40 -9.95 1.72 2.63
N LYS A 41 -10.95 1.25 3.37
CA LYS A 41 -10.76 0.10 4.26
C LYS A 41 -10.45 -1.19 3.53
N LEU A 42 -11.01 -1.37 2.34
CA LEU A 42 -10.74 -2.57 1.56
C LEU A 42 -9.27 -2.68 1.18
N ALA A 43 -8.68 -1.58 0.72
CA ALA A 43 -7.26 -1.57 0.39
C ALA A 43 -6.40 -1.76 1.64
N HIS A 44 -6.74 -1.08 2.72
CA HIS A 44 -6.02 -1.20 3.98
C HIS A 44 -5.98 -2.65 4.47
N ASP A 45 -7.14 -3.31 4.48
CA ASP A 45 -7.24 -4.70 4.92
C ASP A 45 -6.48 -5.64 3.98
N PHE A 46 -6.56 -5.39 2.67
CA PHE A 46 -5.83 -6.18 1.68
C PHE A 46 -4.32 -6.11 1.91
N TYR A 47 -3.79 -4.91 2.13
CA TYR A 47 -2.36 -4.75 2.35
C TYR A 47 -1.92 -5.38 3.67
N ARG A 48 -2.72 -5.22 4.72
CA ARG A 48 -2.41 -5.87 6.01
C ARG A 48 -2.40 -7.38 5.89
N LYS A 49 -3.35 -7.93 5.16
CA LYS A 49 -3.41 -9.37 4.91
C LYS A 49 -2.14 -9.88 4.23
N ASN A 50 -1.53 -9.04 3.40
CA ASN A 50 -0.32 -9.41 2.68
C ASN A 50 0.97 -9.00 3.39
N GLY A 51 0.89 -8.64 4.66
CA GLY A 51 2.06 -8.40 5.48
C GLY A 51 2.47 -6.95 5.65
N PHE A 52 1.77 -6.02 5.02
CA PHE A 52 2.05 -4.61 5.21
C PHE A 52 1.60 -4.16 6.59
N GLN A 53 2.35 -3.24 7.17
CA GLN A 53 2.05 -2.65 8.46
C GLN A 53 2.02 -1.14 8.34
N GLU A 54 1.23 -0.49 9.22
CA GLU A 54 1.20 0.96 9.25
C GLU A 54 2.52 1.50 9.76
N LEU A 55 3.08 2.45 9.03
CA LEU A 55 4.31 3.12 9.39
C LEU A 55 4.05 4.49 9.97
N SER A 56 3.21 5.27 9.32
CA SER A 56 2.89 6.62 9.76
C SER A 56 1.57 7.09 9.13
N VAL A 57 1.11 8.23 9.58
CA VAL A 57 -0.10 8.87 9.05
C VAL A 57 0.27 10.28 8.62
N ARG A 58 -0.08 10.65 7.39
CA ARG A 58 0.01 12.02 6.92
C ARG A 58 -1.35 12.64 7.03
N LYS A 59 -1.51 13.56 7.95
CA LYS A 59 -2.80 14.20 8.20
C LYS A 59 -3.16 15.14 7.07
N ASP A 60 -4.46 15.13 6.73
CA ASP A 60 -5.05 16.06 5.76
C ASP A 60 -4.34 16.04 4.40
N TYR A 61 -3.86 14.86 3.99
CA TYR A 61 -3.04 14.72 2.80
C TYR A 61 -3.86 14.73 1.51
N TYR A 62 -4.98 14.00 1.50
CA TYR A 62 -5.84 13.93 0.32
C TYR A 62 -6.96 14.95 0.39
N GLN A 63 -7.19 15.65 -0.71
CA GLN A 63 -8.31 16.56 -0.82
C GLN A 63 -9.56 15.80 -1.22
N THR A 64 -10.66 16.05 -0.52
CA THR A 64 -11.95 15.44 -0.78
C THR A 64 -13.01 16.52 -0.98
N LYS A 65 -14.22 16.11 -1.39
CA LYS A 65 -15.33 17.05 -1.55
C LYS A 65 -15.74 17.72 -0.24
N ASN A 66 -15.56 17.03 0.87
CA ASN A 66 -15.98 17.50 2.19
C ASN A 66 -14.83 17.97 3.06
N GLY A 67 -13.67 18.24 2.46
CA GLY A 67 -12.49 18.66 3.20
C GLY A 67 -11.28 17.81 2.83
N ARG A 68 -10.55 17.34 3.82
CA ARG A 68 -9.34 16.56 3.61
C ARG A 68 -9.37 15.28 4.42
N GLU A 69 -8.69 14.28 3.95
CA GLU A 69 -8.54 13.05 4.70
C GLU A 69 -7.08 12.65 4.81
N ASP A 70 -6.81 11.82 5.81
CA ASP A 70 -5.45 11.36 6.09
C ASP A 70 -4.99 10.31 5.09
N ALA A 71 -3.69 10.28 4.84
CA ALA A 71 -3.04 9.18 4.16
C ALA A 71 -2.36 8.28 5.19
N ILE A 72 -2.60 6.99 5.09
CA ILE A 72 -1.92 6.00 5.91
C ILE A 72 -0.75 5.47 5.10
N ILE A 73 0.44 5.61 5.63
CA ILE A 73 1.65 5.09 4.99
C ILE A 73 1.88 3.70 5.53
N MET A 74 1.94 2.73 4.64
CA MET A 74 2.17 1.34 5.01
C MET A 74 3.47 0.84 4.41
N HIS A 75 4.09 -0.09 5.06
CA HIS A 75 5.34 -0.67 4.59
C HIS A 75 5.33 -2.19 4.73
N LEU A 76 6.07 -2.82 3.85
CA LEU A 76 6.37 -4.24 3.90
C LEU A 76 7.88 -4.40 3.91
N GLU A 77 8.40 -5.10 4.89
CA GLU A 77 9.82 -5.44 4.94
C GLU A 77 10.00 -6.91 4.60
N VAL A 78 10.90 -7.16 3.67
CA VAL A 78 11.21 -8.51 3.21
C VAL A 78 12.58 -8.90 3.73
N ALA A 79 12.63 -10.01 4.43
CA ALA A 79 13.89 -10.50 5.00
C ALA A 79 14.87 -10.99 3.93
#